data_3703141bb40e078a63305276c786973c
#
_entry.id   3703141bb40e078a63305276c786973c
#
_cell.length_a   1.000
_cell.length_b   1.000
_cell.length_c   1.000
_cell.angle_alpha   90.00
_cell.angle_beta   90.00
_cell.angle_gamma   90.00
#
_symmetry.space_group_name_H-M   'P 1'
#
loop_
_entity.id
_entity.type
_entity.pdbx_description
1 polymer ?
#
loop_
_entity_poly.entity_id
_entity_poly.type
_entity_poly.pdbx_seq_one_letter_code
_entity_poly.pdbx_strand_id
1 'polypeptide(L)'
;MQIQHNLRGGRTIVSERSGARIVTTGRGNGYVQRAYVTRGGRSYYSRTFYDHGVYRVGIYRGYNYGGYHYYGYYPGYWYHPGFYGWAYRPWGAPVYWGVGIGGWGWGGSPWYGFYGGYFAPYPMYPSAAFWLTDYLIAANLQAAYADRAEANADAAASYDQGSSNYGSGEGQAVNSGPVMLTPEVKQAIAEEVKAQLAADQQQSSGGQGASSDGQALVPAPANSEVPPALDPARRTFVVDHNITVVSDGQECELTGGDVITRLTDTPDANQEVTASVSASKKTDCGAGKQVSISVDDLQEMHNHFEEQLNNGMKALAEKQGTGGLPKAPDTGTTASDVPLPPPDTNAAKDLTDQQATADQTEQQVKEETAADSDKRQ
;
A
#
# COMPACT_ATOMS: atom_id res chain seq x y z
N MET A 1 19.35 -1.69 12.36
CA MET A 1 18.34 -0.64 12.19
C MET A 1 18.70 0.14 10.95
N GLN A 2 17.73 0.36 10.07
CA GLN A 2 17.84 1.20 8.88
C GLN A 2 16.94 2.41 9.09
N ILE A 3 17.43 3.60 8.77
CA ILE A 3 16.68 4.84 8.84
C ILE A 3 16.74 5.46 7.45
N GLN A 4 15.58 5.64 6.83
CA GLN A 4 15.43 6.27 5.52
C GLN A 4 14.69 7.59 5.72
N HIS A 5 15.26 8.69 5.22
CA HIS A 5 14.61 9.98 5.21
C HIS A 5 13.97 10.21 3.85
N ASN A 6 12.74 10.66 3.83
CA ASN A 6 12.14 11.14 2.60
C ASN A 6 12.48 12.61 2.36
N LEU A 7 12.31 13.08 1.13
CA LEU A 7 12.68 14.44 0.71
C LEU A 7 11.89 15.55 1.45
N ARG A 8 10.83 15.21 2.19
CA ARG A 8 10.00 16.15 2.97
C ARG A 8 10.24 16.11 4.47
N GLY A 9 11.31 15.44 4.91
CA GLY A 9 11.66 15.34 6.33
C GLY A 9 10.93 14.25 7.10
N GLY A 10 10.05 13.48 6.45
CA GLY A 10 9.53 12.25 7.04
C GLY A 10 10.62 11.17 7.05
N ARG A 11 10.48 10.17 7.92
CA ARG A 11 11.42 9.06 8.00
C ARG A 11 10.71 7.72 8.19
N THR A 12 11.26 6.69 7.58
CA THR A 12 10.89 5.29 7.80
C THR A 12 12.03 4.59 8.52
N ILE A 13 11.71 3.93 9.62
CA ILE A 13 12.68 3.20 10.42
C ILE A 13 12.33 1.74 10.37
N VAL A 14 13.27 0.90 9.92
CA VAL A 14 13.12 -0.55 9.88
C VAL A 14 14.15 -1.19 10.81
N SER A 15 13.70 -2.03 11.72
CA SER A 15 14.59 -2.84 12.54
C SER A 15 14.10 -4.26 12.70
N GLU A 16 15.04 -5.16 12.83
CA GLU A 16 14.80 -6.54 13.25
C GLU A 16 15.31 -6.71 14.67
N ARG A 17 14.41 -6.89 15.62
CA ARG A 17 14.75 -6.99 17.03
C ARG A 17 13.90 -8.04 17.73
N SER A 18 14.53 -8.90 18.52
CA SER A 18 13.83 -9.91 19.33
C SER A 18 12.88 -10.81 18.54
N GLY A 19 13.23 -11.14 17.29
CA GLY A 19 12.40 -11.96 16.40
C GLY A 19 11.18 -11.23 15.83
N ALA A 20 11.14 -9.89 15.93
CA ALA A 20 10.14 -9.05 15.30
C ALA A 20 10.79 -8.14 14.26
N ARG A 21 10.09 -7.91 13.13
CA ARG A 21 10.35 -6.81 12.20
C ARG A 21 9.46 -5.64 12.64
N ILE A 22 10.07 -4.52 12.95
CA ILE A 22 9.40 -3.31 13.41
C ILE A 22 9.62 -2.24 12.34
N VAL A 23 8.53 -1.68 11.81
CA VAL A 23 8.57 -0.61 10.81
C VAL A 23 7.79 0.57 11.34
N THR A 24 8.47 1.71 11.50
CA THR A 24 7.87 2.97 11.95
C THR A 24 7.86 3.94 10.79
N THR A 25 6.70 4.49 10.48
CA THR A 25 6.50 5.47 9.38
C THR A 25 6.41 6.93 9.87
N GLY A 26 6.65 7.15 11.17
CA GLY A 26 6.64 8.45 11.84
C GLY A 26 5.74 8.46 13.08
N ARG A 27 6.02 9.34 14.05
CA ARG A 27 5.25 9.61 15.28
C ARG A 27 4.70 8.39 16.04
N GLY A 28 5.42 7.25 15.97
CA GLY A 28 4.97 6.02 16.62
C GLY A 28 3.92 5.24 15.84
N ASN A 29 3.57 5.68 14.64
CA ASN A 29 2.75 4.91 13.71
C ASN A 29 3.60 3.88 12.95
N GLY A 30 2.99 2.78 12.56
CA GLY A 30 3.69 1.73 11.83
C GLY A 30 3.17 0.35 12.17
N TYR A 31 4.03 -0.66 12.08
CA TYR A 31 3.63 -2.02 12.42
C TYR A 31 4.75 -2.82 13.09
N VAL A 32 4.33 -3.82 13.85
CA VAL A 32 5.20 -4.88 14.40
C VAL A 32 4.78 -6.21 13.78
N GLN A 33 5.72 -6.89 13.13
CA GLN A 33 5.51 -8.18 12.50
C GLN A 33 6.26 -9.26 13.26
N ARG A 34 5.59 -10.37 13.56
CA ARG A 34 6.17 -11.53 14.25
C ARG A 34 5.84 -12.83 13.51
N ALA A 35 6.72 -13.83 13.64
CA ALA A 35 6.39 -15.18 13.19
C ALA A 35 5.12 -15.66 13.91
N TYR A 36 4.21 -16.27 13.16
CA TYR A 36 2.92 -16.69 13.70
C TYR A 36 2.74 -18.20 13.64
N VAL A 37 2.57 -18.77 12.45
CA VAL A 37 2.39 -20.21 12.24
C VAL A 37 3.10 -20.68 10.98
N THR A 38 3.42 -21.98 10.94
CA THR A 38 3.82 -22.67 9.70
C THR A 38 2.72 -23.64 9.33
N ARG A 39 2.24 -23.59 8.09
CA ARG A 39 1.18 -24.47 7.59
C ARG A 39 1.45 -24.86 6.15
N GLY A 40 1.32 -26.15 5.85
CA GLY A 40 1.61 -26.67 4.50
C GLY A 40 3.03 -26.37 4.00
N GLY A 41 4.03 -26.31 4.90
CA GLY A 41 5.41 -25.96 4.56
C GLY A 41 5.66 -24.44 4.33
N ARG A 42 4.64 -23.60 4.51
CA ARG A 42 4.71 -22.16 4.33
C ARG A 42 4.68 -21.44 5.67
N SER A 43 5.49 -20.39 5.81
CA SER A 43 5.53 -19.57 7.02
C SER A 43 4.59 -18.39 6.91
N TYR A 44 3.84 -18.14 7.97
CA TYR A 44 2.94 -17.02 8.09
C TYR A 44 3.33 -16.15 9.28
N TYR A 45 3.10 -14.86 9.12
CA TYR A 45 3.46 -13.81 10.06
C TYR A 45 2.23 -13.03 10.44
N SER A 46 2.12 -12.63 11.70
CA SER A 46 1.16 -11.64 12.14
C SER A 46 1.80 -10.25 12.06
N ARG A 47 1.08 -9.30 11.50
CA ARG A 47 1.49 -7.91 11.48
C ARG A 47 0.44 -7.10 12.22
N THR A 48 0.83 -6.49 13.33
CA THR A 48 -0.02 -5.58 14.08
C THR A 48 0.34 -4.15 13.71
N PHE A 49 -0.56 -3.48 13.04
CA PHE A 49 -0.48 -2.06 12.77
C PHE A 49 -0.98 -1.27 13.97
N TYR A 50 -0.32 -0.18 14.24
CA TYR A 50 -0.76 0.80 15.20
C TYR A 50 -0.78 2.18 14.53
N ASP A 51 -1.92 2.83 14.60
CA ASP A 51 -2.14 4.14 14.03
C ASP A 51 -3.06 4.94 14.95
N HIS A 52 -2.55 6.04 15.55
CA HIS A 52 -3.31 6.96 16.41
C HIS A 52 -4.19 6.26 17.48
N GLY A 53 -3.68 5.22 18.12
CA GLY A 53 -4.41 4.49 19.15
C GLY A 53 -5.27 3.33 18.63
N VAL A 54 -5.32 3.13 17.33
CA VAL A 54 -6.09 2.05 16.69
C VAL A 54 -5.17 0.90 16.32
N TYR A 55 -5.53 -0.31 16.73
CA TYR A 55 -4.83 -1.54 16.33
C TYR A 55 -5.57 -2.21 15.18
N ARG A 56 -4.81 -2.65 14.19
CA ARG A 56 -5.29 -3.46 13.06
C ARG A 56 -4.34 -4.62 12.85
N VAL A 57 -4.87 -5.81 12.58
CA VAL A 57 -4.05 -7.01 12.39
C VAL A 57 -4.23 -7.56 11.00
N GLY A 58 -3.12 -7.92 10.37
CA GLY A 58 -3.07 -8.66 9.11
C GLY A 58 -2.24 -9.93 9.25
N ILE A 59 -2.47 -10.88 8.36
CA ILE A 59 -1.65 -12.07 8.16
C ILE A 59 -0.84 -11.87 6.89
N TYR A 60 0.42 -12.28 6.92
CA TYR A 60 1.33 -12.17 5.79
C TYR A 60 2.02 -13.52 5.58
N ARG A 61 2.06 -13.97 4.34
CA ARG A 61 2.81 -15.16 3.95
C ARG A 61 4.24 -14.78 3.63
N GLY A 62 5.21 -15.55 4.12
CA GLY A 62 6.61 -15.37 3.79
C GLY A 62 6.97 -15.99 2.45
N TYR A 63 7.80 -15.30 1.68
CA TYR A 63 8.39 -15.70 0.41
C TYR A 63 9.90 -15.57 0.51
N ASN A 64 10.63 -16.57 0.01
CA ASN A 64 12.09 -16.51 -0.11
C ASN A 64 12.44 -16.44 -1.59
N TYR A 65 13.03 -15.33 -2.02
CA TYR A 65 13.40 -15.14 -3.41
C TYR A 65 14.74 -14.38 -3.51
N GLY A 66 15.66 -14.90 -4.32
CA GLY A 66 16.96 -14.26 -4.53
C GLY A 66 17.82 -14.13 -3.26
N GLY A 67 17.55 -14.90 -2.20
CA GLY A 67 18.22 -14.79 -0.89
C GLY A 67 17.59 -13.77 0.07
N TYR A 68 16.50 -13.15 -0.32
CA TYR A 68 15.76 -12.15 0.48
C TYR A 68 14.40 -12.70 0.91
N HIS A 69 13.84 -12.10 1.97
CA HIS A 69 12.55 -12.44 2.53
C HIS A 69 11.53 -11.35 2.21
N TYR A 70 10.42 -11.73 1.60
CA TYR A 70 9.30 -10.85 1.28
C TYR A 70 8.03 -11.36 1.97
N TYR A 71 7.08 -10.49 2.20
CA TYR A 71 5.87 -10.78 2.95
C TYR A 71 4.65 -10.34 2.15
N GLY A 72 3.86 -11.29 1.67
CA GLY A 72 2.63 -11.03 0.92
C GLY A 72 1.41 -11.09 1.82
N TYR A 73 0.50 -10.14 1.69
CA TYR A 73 -0.78 -10.15 2.40
C TYR A 73 -1.50 -11.48 2.19
N TYR A 74 -2.13 -11.97 3.26
CA TYR A 74 -2.93 -13.18 3.22
C TYR A 74 -4.26 -12.92 3.91
N PRO A 75 -5.41 -13.07 3.21
CA PRO A 75 -6.71 -12.75 3.77
C PRO A 75 -7.10 -13.72 4.89
N GLY A 76 -7.72 -13.19 5.95
CA GLY A 76 -8.24 -14.00 7.06
C GLY A 76 -9.49 -14.80 6.72
N TYR A 77 -10.13 -14.51 5.60
CA TYR A 77 -11.31 -15.20 5.08
C TYR A 77 -11.42 -15.03 3.56
N TRP A 78 -12.17 -15.90 2.93
CA TRP A 78 -12.53 -15.85 1.52
C TRP A 78 -14.04 -15.70 1.36
N TYR A 79 -14.46 -14.88 0.41
CA TYR A 79 -15.87 -14.85 0.01
C TYR A 79 -16.23 -16.09 -0.81
N HIS A 80 -17.55 -16.36 -0.91
CA HIS A 80 -18.05 -17.37 -1.83
C HIS A 80 -17.60 -17.07 -3.27
N PRO A 81 -17.18 -18.09 -4.07
CA PRO A 81 -16.68 -17.88 -5.43
C PRO A 81 -17.63 -17.11 -6.35
N GLY A 82 -18.94 -17.27 -6.13
CA GLY A 82 -19.96 -16.53 -6.86
C GLY A 82 -19.93 -15.02 -6.63
N PHE A 83 -19.52 -14.57 -5.42
CA PHE A 83 -19.40 -13.15 -5.11
C PHE A 83 -18.19 -12.52 -5.82
N TYR A 84 -17.05 -13.19 -5.84
CA TYR A 84 -15.91 -12.74 -6.65
C TYR A 84 -16.29 -12.65 -8.14
N GLY A 85 -16.95 -13.68 -8.67
CA GLY A 85 -17.43 -13.69 -10.07
C GLY A 85 -18.38 -12.53 -10.39
N TRP A 86 -19.27 -12.18 -9.45
CA TRP A 86 -20.16 -11.04 -9.58
C TRP A 86 -19.38 -9.71 -9.56
N ALA A 87 -18.30 -9.64 -8.79
CA ALA A 87 -17.52 -8.42 -8.64
C ALA A 87 -16.74 -8.05 -9.91
N TYR A 88 -16.12 -9.01 -10.61
CA TYR A 88 -15.34 -8.69 -11.80
C TYR A 88 -16.09 -8.82 -13.13
N ARG A 89 -17.20 -9.57 -13.18
CA ARG A 89 -18.01 -9.71 -14.40
C ARG A 89 -18.93 -8.51 -14.61
N PRO A 90 -19.22 -8.17 -15.88
CA PRO A 90 -20.18 -7.11 -16.17
C PRO A 90 -21.56 -7.38 -15.56
N TRP A 91 -22.16 -6.37 -14.98
CA TRP A 91 -23.54 -6.41 -14.50
C TRP A 91 -24.52 -6.30 -15.65
N GLY A 92 -25.76 -6.78 -15.47
CA GLY A 92 -26.82 -6.69 -16.49
C GLY A 92 -27.23 -5.25 -16.84
N ALA A 93 -27.00 -4.30 -15.93
CA ALA A 93 -27.11 -2.88 -16.16
C ALA A 93 -26.01 -2.14 -15.40
N PRO A 94 -25.39 -1.10 -15.98
CA PRO A 94 -24.38 -0.32 -15.29
C PRO A 94 -24.98 0.53 -14.17
N VAL A 95 -24.17 0.84 -13.16
CA VAL A 95 -24.54 1.76 -12.09
C VAL A 95 -23.89 3.11 -12.33
N TYR A 96 -24.69 4.18 -12.31
CA TYR A 96 -24.20 5.53 -12.55
C TYR A 96 -23.69 6.18 -11.27
N TRP A 97 -22.58 6.89 -11.38
CA TRP A 97 -22.06 7.73 -10.32
C TRP A 97 -23.13 8.74 -9.84
N GLY A 98 -23.30 8.84 -8.54
CA GLY A 98 -24.20 9.83 -7.93
C GLY A 98 -25.67 9.42 -7.75
N VAL A 99 -26.13 8.33 -8.37
CA VAL A 99 -27.54 7.91 -8.26
C VAL A 99 -27.74 6.84 -7.19
N GLY A 100 -26.80 6.01 -6.92
CA GLY A 100 -27.02 4.89 -6.01
C GLY A 100 -25.92 4.62 -5.00
N ILE A 101 -24.69 4.91 -5.38
CA ILE A 101 -23.53 4.80 -4.49
C ILE A 101 -23.25 6.17 -3.85
N GLY A 102 -24.23 7.02 -3.77
CA GLY A 102 -24.18 8.37 -3.18
C GLY A 102 -23.78 8.45 -1.71
N GLY A 103 -23.38 7.33 -1.13
CA GLY A 103 -22.79 7.25 0.19
C GLY A 103 -21.29 7.51 0.26
N TRP A 104 -20.61 7.75 -0.86
CA TRP A 104 -19.18 8.04 -0.83
C TRP A 104 -18.84 9.35 -0.13
N GLY A 105 -19.75 10.33 -0.12
CA GLY A 105 -19.56 11.60 0.56
C GLY A 105 -18.35 12.42 0.09
N TRP A 106 -17.71 12.01 -1.02
CA TRP A 106 -16.45 12.62 -1.47
C TRP A 106 -16.63 14.06 -1.89
N GLY A 107 -17.74 14.41 -2.54
CA GLY A 107 -17.98 15.75 -3.10
C GLY A 107 -17.89 16.91 -2.09
N GLY A 108 -18.06 16.62 -0.80
CA GLY A 108 -17.89 17.59 0.29
C GLY A 108 -16.61 17.41 1.10
N SER A 109 -15.77 16.43 0.76
CA SER A 109 -14.58 16.08 1.54
C SER A 109 -13.39 16.98 1.13
N PRO A 110 -12.61 17.52 2.09
CA PRO A 110 -11.46 18.37 1.79
C PRO A 110 -10.43 17.70 0.86
N TRP A 111 -10.16 16.41 1.06
CA TRP A 111 -9.22 15.67 0.22
C TRP A 111 -9.66 15.62 -1.25
N TYR A 112 -10.97 15.44 -1.50
CA TYR A 112 -11.49 15.40 -2.88
C TYR A 112 -11.43 16.77 -3.54
N GLY A 113 -11.72 17.84 -2.80
CA GLY A 113 -11.50 19.21 -3.27
C GLY A 113 -10.04 19.48 -3.64
N PHE A 114 -9.11 18.91 -2.85
CA PHE A 114 -7.67 19.06 -3.08
C PHE A 114 -7.15 18.26 -4.29
N TYR A 115 -7.60 17.00 -4.44
CA TYR A 115 -7.16 16.10 -5.52
C TYR A 115 -8.13 16.01 -6.70
N GLY A 116 -9.21 16.81 -6.74
CA GLY A 116 -10.21 16.75 -7.82
C GLY A 116 -9.68 17.06 -9.21
N GLY A 117 -8.55 17.78 -9.32
CA GLY A 117 -7.81 17.98 -10.58
C GLY A 117 -7.00 16.76 -11.02
N TYR A 118 -6.69 15.84 -10.11
CA TYR A 118 -5.94 14.62 -10.39
C TYR A 118 -6.86 13.42 -10.60
N PHE A 119 -7.89 13.26 -9.76
CA PHE A 119 -8.77 12.12 -9.74
C PHE A 119 -10.23 12.52 -10.01
N ALA A 120 -10.84 11.85 -10.99
CA ALA A 120 -12.28 11.87 -11.21
C ALA A 120 -12.80 10.43 -11.19
N PRO A 121 -13.91 10.14 -10.48
CA PRO A 121 -14.54 8.82 -10.50
C PRO A 121 -15.05 8.48 -11.89
N TYR A 122 -15.23 7.18 -12.15
CA TYR A 122 -15.93 6.76 -13.36
C TYR A 122 -17.36 7.31 -13.35
N PRO A 123 -17.86 7.83 -14.46
CA PRO A 123 -19.25 8.29 -14.53
C PRO A 123 -20.25 7.12 -14.45
N MET A 124 -19.78 5.91 -14.72
CA MET A 124 -20.58 4.70 -14.81
C MET A 124 -19.73 3.46 -14.45
N TYR A 125 -20.31 2.57 -13.68
CA TYR A 125 -19.67 1.32 -13.26
C TYR A 125 -20.34 0.13 -13.93
N PRO A 126 -19.70 -0.51 -14.91
CA PRO A 126 -20.23 -1.73 -15.56
C PRO A 126 -20.07 -2.99 -14.71
N SER A 127 -19.20 -2.97 -13.71
CA SER A 127 -18.99 -4.04 -12.72
C SER A 127 -18.42 -3.46 -11.43
N ALA A 128 -18.39 -4.28 -10.36
CA ALA A 128 -17.78 -3.86 -9.12
C ALA A 128 -16.26 -3.57 -9.25
N ALA A 129 -15.56 -4.21 -10.17
CA ALA A 129 -14.13 -3.96 -10.38
C ALA A 129 -13.82 -2.49 -10.69
N PHE A 130 -14.65 -1.82 -11.48
CA PHE A 130 -14.49 -0.39 -11.77
C PHE A 130 -14.77 0.48 -10.53
N TRP A 131 -15.75 0.09 -9.73
CA TRP A 131 -16.04 0.73 -8.46
C TRP A 131 -14.90 0.54 -7.45
N LEU A 132 -14.37 -0.68 -7.36
CA LEU A 132 -13.21 -1.00 -6.52
C LEU A 132 -11.98 -0.21 -6.95
N THR A 133 -11.79 0.01 -8.24
CA THR A 133 -10.70 0.86 -8.76
C THR A 133 -10.79 2.27 -8.20
N ASP A 134 -11.95 2.91 -8.28
CA ASP A 134 -12.13 4.25 -7.71
C ASP A 134 -12.02 4.25 -6.19
N TYR A 135 -12.50 3.18 -5.52
CA TYR A 135 -12.35 2.99 -4.08
C TYR A 135 -10.87 2.94 -3.66
N LEU A 136 -10.05 2.14 -4.34
CA LEU A 136 -8.62 2.00 -4.08
C LEU A 136 -7.88 3.34 -4.26
N ILE A 137 -8.13 4.01 -5.38
CA ILE A 137 -7.51 5.32 -5.65
C ILE A 137 -7.91 6.33 -4.57
N ALA A 138 -9.20 6.40 -4.24
CA ALA A 138 -9.70 7.31 -3.22
C ALA A 138 -9.11 7.05 -1.83
N ALA A 139 -8.98 5.77 -1.43
CA ALA A 139 -8.38 5.40 -0.15
C ALA A 139 -6.93 5.89 -0.05
N ASN A 140 -6.13 5.69 -1.10
CA ASN A 140 -4.74 6.17 -1.14
C ASN A 140 -4.66 7.71 -1.14
N LEU A 141 -5.55 8.40 -1.84
CA LEU A 141 -5.57 9.86 -1.84
C LEU A 141 -6.02 10.45 -0.50
N GLN A 142 -6.94 9.79 0.20
CA GLN A 142 -7.34 10.17 1.55
C GLN A 142 -6.17 10.03 2.53
N ALA A 143 -5.44 8.92 2.48
CA ALA A 143 -4.24 8.70 3.30
C ALA A 143 -3.18 9.78 3.00
N ALA A 144 -2.86 10.02 1.74
CA ALA A 144 -1.90 11.04 1.33
C ALA A 144 -2.32 12.48 1.76
N TYR A 145 -3.62 12.75 1.80
CA TYR A 145 -4.12 14.03 2.31
C TYR A 145 -3.95 14.16 3.83
N ALA A 146 -4.21 13.08 4.58
CA ALA A 146 -4.02 13.02 6.02
C ALA A 146 -2.53 13.21 6.39
N ASP A 147 -1.63 12.48 5.74
CA ASP A 147 -0.17 12.59 5.93
C ASP A 147 0.34 14.01 5.69
N ARG A 148 -0.19 14.67 4.65
CA ARG A 148 0.13 16.06 4.37
C ARG A 148 -0.36 17.00 5.47
N ALA A 149 -1.57 16.78 5.97
CA ALA A 149 -2.13 17.62 7.06
C ALA A 149 -1.29 17.48 8.33
N GLU A 150 -0.84 16.28 8.65
CA GLU A 150 0.08 16.02 9.76
C GLU A 150 1.42 16.71 9.56
N ALA A 151 2.06 16.56 8.40
CA ALA A 151 3.34 17.19 8.10
C ALA A 151 3.27 18.72 8.22
N ASN A 152 2.16 19.34 7.80
CA ASN A 152 1.94 20.77 7.95
C ASN A 152 1.73 21.18 9.42
N ALA A 153 1.05 20.38 10.22
CA ALA A 153 0.88 20.61 11.65
C ALA A 153 2.22 20.55 12.40
N ASP A 154 3.10 19.63 12.00
CA ASP A 154 4.45 19.48 12.57
C ASP A 154 5.35 20.64 12.25
N ALA A 155 5.32 21.09 11.00
CA ALA A 155 6.05 22.29 10.60
C ALA A 155 5.59 23.49 11.44
N ALA A 156 4.29 23.68 11.63
CA ALA A 156 3.75 24.75 12.45
C ALA A 156 4.19 24.64 13.92
N ALA A 157 4.15 23.44 14.53
CA ALA A 157 4.58 23.23 15.91
C ALA A 157 6.09 23.45 16.13
N SER A 158 6.92 23.16 15.11
CA SER A 158 8.37 23.41 15.18
C SER A 158 8.71 24.90 15.06
N TYR A 159 7.89 25.72 14.40
CA TYR A 159 8.06 27.16 14.35
C TYR A 159 7.69 27.87 15.68
N ASP A 160 6.81 27.28 16.48
CA ASP A 160 6.40 27.87 17.78
C ASP A 160 7.47 27.69 18.88
N GLN A 161 8.44 26.79 18.70
CA GLN A 161 9.57 26.61 19.65
C GLN A 161 10.83 27.41 19.33
N GLY A 162 10.88 28.14 18.24
CA GLY A 162 12.07 28.86 17.79
C GLY A 162 11.78 30.18 17.08
N SER A 163 11.71 31.29 17.82
CA SER A 163 11.87 32.65 17.31
C SER A 163 10.72 33.27 16.53
N SER A 164 10.09 34.23 17.18
CA SER A 164 9.40 35.33 16.53
C SER A 164 10.34 36.06 15.55
N ASN A 165 10.21 35.81 14.25
CA ASN A 165 10.20 36.85 13.23
C ASN A 165 10.11 36.28 11.78
N TYR A 166 9.26 36.95 11.01
CA TYR A 166 9.15 37.03 9.56
C TYR A 166 8.54 35.85 8.75
N GLY A 167 7.41 36.20 8.18
CA GLY A 167 7.07 35.89 6.79
C GLY A 167 6.14 34.71 6.62
N SER A 168 4.87 35.02 6.48
CA SER A 168 3.90 34.20 5.77
C SER A 168 4.44 33.87 4.39
N GLY A 169 5.21 32.76 4.33
CA GLY A 169 5.52 32.07 3.11
C GLY A 169 4.33 31.17 2.79
N GLU A 170 3.36 31.71 2.07
CA GLU A 170 2.47 30.87 1.26
C GLU A 170 3.37 29.99 0.42
N GLY A 171 3.41 28.69 0.75
CA GLY A 171 4.03 27.71 -0.12
C GLY A 171 3.31 27.80 -1.45
N GLN A 172 3.92 28.50 -2.39
CA GLN A 172 3.47 28.55 -3.77
C GLN A 172 3.33 27.12 -4.24
N ALA A 173 2.09 26.68 -4.41
CA ALA A 173 1.78 25.58 -5.30
C ALA A 173 2.43 25.97 -6.64
N VAL A 174 3.56 25.31 -6.97
CA VAL A 174 4.12 25.39 -8.31
C VAL A 174 3.03 24.88 -9.23
N ASN A 175 2.50 25.79 -9.99
CA ASN A 175 1.35 25.64 -10.88
C ASN A 175 1.78 24.92 -12.17
N SER A 176 2.30 23.72 -12.06
CA SER A 176 2.26 22.72 -13.11
C SER A 176 0.98 21.95 -12.84
N GLY A 177 -0.02 22.15 -13.69
CA GLY A 177 -1.34 21.55 -13.52
C GLY A 177 -1.20 20.06 -13.24
N PRO A 178 -2.01 19.51 -12.32
CA PRO A 178 -1.95 18.11 -11.96
C PRO A 178 -2.12 17.28 -13.24
N VAL A 179 -1.19 16.35 -13.49
CA VAL A 179 -1.39 15.38 -14.55
C VAL A 179 -2.55 14.51 -14.12
N MET A 180 -3.71 14.69 -14.75
CA MET A 180 -4.90 13.90 -14.45
C MET A 180 -4.59 12.41 -14.58
N LEU A 181 -5.10 11.63 -13.64
CA LEU A 181 -5.13 10.19 -13.76
C LEU A 181 -5.97 9.81 -15.00
N THR A 182 -5.29 9.42 -16.09
CA THR A 182 -5.95 9.22 -17.36
C THR A 182 -6.87 8.00 -17.35
N PRO A 183 -7.88 7.94 -18.24
CA PRO A 183 -8.74 6.76 -18.35
C PRO A 183 -7.95 5.47 -18.59
N GLU A 184 -6.85 5.54 -19.35
CA GLU A 184 -5.98 4.39 -19.66
C GLU A 184 -5.30 3.86 -18.41
N VAL A 185 -4.76 4.74 -17.56
CA VAL A 185 -4.13 4.35 -16.28
C VAL A 185 -5.19 3.76 -15.34
N LYS A 186 -6.37 4.37 -15.24
CA LYS A 186 -7.48 3.80 -14.46
C LYS A 186 -7.92 2.43 -14.99
N GLN A 187 -7.93 2.24 -16.31
CA GLN A 187 -8.23 0.95 -16.93
C GLN A 187 -7.18 -0.10 -16.55
N ALA A 188 -5.89 0.25 -16.55
CA ALA A 188 -4.83 -0.67 -16.12
C ALA A 188 -5.02 -1.12 -14.66
N ILE A 189 -5.39 -0.21 -13.75
CA ILE A 189 -5.72 -0.56 -12.36
C ILE A 189 -6.98 -1.46 -12.32
N ALA A 190 -7.99 -1.18 -13.12
CA ALA A 190 -9.21 -1.99 -13.17
C ALA A 190 -8.94 -3.42 -13.66
N GLU A 191 -8.02 -3.60 -14.61
CA GLU A 191 -7.60 -4.93 -15.06
C GLU A 191 -6.82 -5.67 -13.94
N GLU A 192 -5.97 -4.97 -13.17
CA GLU A 192 -5.31 -5.54 -12.00
C GLU A 192 -6.32 -5.99 -10.93
N VAL A 193 -7.32 -5.15 -10.64
CA VAL A 193 -8.43 -5.50 -9.75
C VAL A 193 -9.17 -6.76 -10.22
N LYS A 194 -9.49 -6.84 -11.51
CA LYS A 194 -10.16 -8.03 -12.08
C LYS A 194 -9.28 -9.28 -11.98
N ALA A 195 -8.00 -9.16 -12.28
CA ALA A 195 -7.06 -10.27 -12.20
C ALA A 195 -6.96 -10.80 -10.77
N GLN A 196 -6.87 -9.90 -9.77
CA GLN A 196 -6.84 -10.28 -8.36
C GLN A 196 -8.14 -10.96 -7.92
N LEU A 197 -9.29 -10.39 -8.24
CA LEU A 197 -10.60 -11.01 -7.92
C LEU A 197 -10.76 -12.40 -8.55
N ALA A 198 -10.23 -12.59 -9.77
CA ALA A 198 -10.25 -13.91 -10.42
C ALA A 198 -9.30 -14.91 -9.73
N ALA A 199 -8.14 -14.48 -9.27
CA ALA A 199 -7.22 -15.28 -8.48
C ALA A 199 -7.83 -15.67 -7.13
N ASP A 200 -8.46 -14.73 -6.43
CA ASP A 200 -9.17 -14.97 -5.16
C ASP A 200 -10.34 -15.95 -5.33
N GLN A 201 -11.06 -15.85 -6.46
CA GLN A 201 -12.11 -16.83 -6.81
C GLN A 201 -11.55 -18.23 -6.94
N GLN A 202 -10.40 -18.38 -7.58
CA GLN A 202 -9.76 -19.69 -7.74
C GLN A 202 -9.31 -20.24 -6.39
N GLN A 203 -8.71 -19.42 -5.55
CA GLN A 203 -8.29 -19.81 -4.20
C GLN A 203 -9.48 -20.22 -3.33
N SER A 204 -10.56 -19.45 -3.36
CA SER A 204 -11.78 -19.78 -2.62
C SER A 204 -12.48 -21.06 -3.11
N SER A 205 -12.31 -21.41 -4.38
CA SER A 205 -12.83 -22.66 -4.97
C SER A 205 -11.95 -23.87 -4.66
N GLY A 206 -10.64 -23.69 -4.56
CA GLY A 206 -9.65 -24.75 -4.37
C GLY A 206 -9.62 -25.34 -2.95
N GLY A 207 -10.21 -24.65 -1.96
CA GLY A 207 -10.36 -25.16 -0.60
C GLY A 207 -11.31 -26.37 -0.49
N GLN A 208 -12.06 -26.70 -1.53
CA GLN A 208 -13.00 -27.83 -1.56
C GLN A 208 -12.66 -28.94 -2.58
N GLY A 209 -11.55 -28.86 -3.32
CA GLY A 209 -11.37 -29.81 -4.42
C GLY A 209 -9.97 -29.97 -4.99
N ALA A 210 -8.92 -30.00 -4.18
CA ALA A 210 -7.63 -30.51 -4.66
C ALA A 210 -7.51 -32.01 -4.44
N SER A 211 -8.33 -32.77 -5.17
CA SER A 211 -8.20 -34.23 -5.36
C SER A 211 -8.52 -34.55 -6.80
N SER A 212 -7.68 -34.21 -7.75
CA SER A 212 -7.58 -34.90 -9.02
C SER A 212 -6.28 -34.51 -9.73
N ASP A 213 -5.57 -35.56 -9.94
CA ASP A 213 -4.36 -35.81 -10.68
C ASP A 213 -3.06 -35.77 -9.84
N GLY A 214 -2.66 -37.00 -9.50
CA GLY A 214 -1.48 -37.40 -8.77
C GLY A 214 -0.16 -37.07 -9.46
N GLN A 215 0.10 -35.77 -9.65
CA GLN A 215 1.44 -35.28 -9.74
C GLN A 215 1.71 -34.57 -8.43
N ALA A 216 2.42 -35.26 -7.54
CA ALA A 216 3.02 -34.65 -6.37
C ALA A 216 3.83 -33.43 -6.89
N LEU A 217 3.31 -32.25 -6.70
CA LEU A 217 4.09 -31.02 -6.83
C LEU A 217 5.26 -31.20 -5.87
N VAL A 218 6.41 -31.53 -6.43
CA VAL A 218 7.68 -31.44 -5.69
C VAL A 218 7.67 -30.02 -5.11
N PRO A 219 7.74 -29.84 -3.79
CA PRO A 219 7.82 -28.50 -3.24
C PRO A 219 8.98 -27.79 -3.92
N ALA A 220 8.74 -26.65 -4.56
CA ALA A 220 9.83 -25.84 -5.09
C ALA A 220 10.82 -25.63 -3.93
N PRO A 221 12.12 -25.71 -4.16
CA PRO A 221 13.10 -25.51 -3.12
C PRO A 221 12.77 -24.18 -2.43
N ALA A 222 12.84 -24.14 -1.10
CA ALA A 222 12.39 -23.05 -0.24
C ALA A 222 12.95 -21.64 -0.58
N ASN A 223 13.83 -21.56 -1.57
CA ASN A 223 14.55 -20.34 -2.00
C ASN A 223 14.13 -19.79 -3.37
N SER A 224 12.99 -20.19 -3.95
CA SER A 224 12.62 -19.81 -5.32
C SER A 224 11.14 -19.46 -5.51
N GLU A 225 10.39 -19.25 -4.44
CA GLU A 225 8.99 -18.81 -4.60
C GLU A 225 8.95 -17.30 -4.86
N VAL A 226 8.54 -16.94 -6.09
CA VAL A 226 8.45 -15.54 -6.54
C VAL A 226 7.41 -14.81 -5.69
N PRO A 227 7.77 -13.65 -5.09
CA PRO A 227 6.80 -12.84 -4.36
C PRO A 227 5.75 -12.25 -5.30
N PRO A 228 4.51 -12.03 -4.83
CA PRO A 228 3.40 -11.55 -5.67
C PRO A 228 3.71 -10.29 -6.48
N ALA A 229 4.47 -9.35 -5.92
CA ALA A 229 4.87 -8.14 -6.62
C ALA A 229 5.76 -8.36 -7.86
N LEU A 230 6.40 -9.51 -7.96
CA LEU A 230 7.21 -9.90 -9.13
C LEU A 230 6.47 -10.83 -10.11
N ASP A 231 5.22 -11.19 -9.85
CA ASP A 231 4.41 -11.96 -10.79
C ASP A 231 4.35 -11.21 -12.14
N PRO A 232 4.73 -11.84 -13.27
CA PRO A 232 4.68 -11.19 -14.59
C PRO A 232 3.31 -10.68 -15.01
N ALA A 233 2.25 -11.25 -14.47
CA ALA A 233 0.88 -10.81 -14.72
C ALA A 233 0.52 -9.50 -13.96
N ARG A 234 1.31 -9.12 -12.95
CA ARG A 234 1.08 -7.95 -12.09
C ARG A 234 2.09 -6.86 -12.40
N ARG A 235 1.64 -5.82 -13.07
CA ARG A 235 2.56 -4.75 -13.52
C ARG A 235 2.18 -3.37 -13.01
N THR A 236 0.91 -3.14 -12.69
CA THR A 236 0.41 -1.83 -12.28
C THR A 236 0.32 -1.77 -10.77
N PHE A 237 0.98 -0.77 -10.17
CA PHE A 237 1.01 -0.55 -8.73
C PHE A 237 0.53 0.86 -8.41
N VAL A 238 -0.26 0.99 -7.37
CA VAL A 238 -0.66 2.27 -6.78
C VAL A 238 0.20 2.49 -5.55
N VAL A 239 0.91 3.60 -5.54
CA VAL A 239 1.76 3.99 -4.41
C VAL A 239 0.87 4.24 -3.18
N ASP A 240 1.20 3.63 -2.06
CA ASP A 240 0.42 3.69 -0.83
C ASP A 240 0.91 4.77 0.15
N HIS A 241 2.21 5.08 0.12
CA HIS A 241 2.84 6.10 0.98
C HIS A 241 3.93 6.87 0.23
N ASN A 242 4.52 7.87 0.87
CA ASN A 242 5.59 8.66 0.25
C ASN A 242 6.89 7.86 0.22
N ILE A 243 7.44 7.65 -0.98
CA ILE A 243 8.72 6.97 -1.20
C ILE A 243 9.66 7.83 -2.03
N THR A 244 10.93 7.80 -1.67
CA THR A 244 12.01 8.39 -2.49
C THR A 244 12.55 7.33 -3.44
N VAL A 245 12.58 7.64 -4.72
CA VAL A 245 13.07 6.78 -5.79
C VAL A 245 14.11 7.52 -6.62
N VAL A 246 14.91 6.77 -7.41
CA VAL A 246 15.91 7.36 -8.28
C VAL A 246 15.41 7.33 -9.72
N SER A 247 15.48 8.50 -10.40
CA SER A 247 15.20 8.67 -11.81
C SER A 247 16.35 9.42 -12.46
N ASP A 248 16.97 8.85 -13.50
CA ASP A 248 18.11 9.45 -14.21
C ASP A 248 19.26 9.88 -13.27
N GLY A 249 19.51 9.11 -12.21
CA GLY A 249 20.54 9.39 -11.20
C GLY A 249 20.20 10.50 -10.21
N GLN A 250 18.97 11.00 -10.21
CA GLN A 250 18.47 12.01 -9.28
C GLN A 250 17.34 11.42 -8.43
N GLU A 251 17.34 11.78 -7.15
CA GLU A 251 16.25 11.42 -6.27
C GLU A 251 14.99 12.25 -6.58
N CYS A 252 13.86 11.60 -6.60
CA CYS A 252 12.54 12.22 -6.66
C CYS A 252 11.54 11.46 -5.77
N GLU A 253 10.39 12.05 -5.47
CA GLU A 253 9.42 11.47 -4.56
C GLU A 253 8.14 11.08 -5.27
N LEU A 254 7.75 9.80 -5.13
CA LEU A 254 6.40 9.33 -5.41
C LEU A 254 5.55 9.43 -4.14
N THR A 255 4.25 9.67 -4.30
CA THR A 255 3.33 9.88 -3.17
C THR A 255 2.10 9.02 -3.27
N GLY A 256 1.44 8.75 -2.15
CA GLY A 256 0.23 7.91 -2.10
C GLY A 256 -0.80 8.29 -3.16
N GLY A 257 -1.23 7.32 -3.98
CA GLY A 257 -2.12 7.51 -5.12
C GLY A 257 -1.43 7.80 -6.46
N ASP A 258 -0.10 7.95 -6.52
CA ASP A 258 0.64 7.90 -7.79
C ASP A 258 0.61 6.47 -8.33
N VAL A 259 0.79 6.31 -9.63
CA VAL A 259 0.68 5.00 -10.30
C VAL A 259 1.95 4.73 -11.09
N ILE A 260 2.49 3.54 -10.90
CA ILE A 260 3.67 3.06 -11.63
C ILE A 260 3.37 1.74 -12.35
N THR A 261 4.10 1.50 -13.43
CA THR A 261 4.06 0.24 -14.17
C THR A 261 5.45 -0.39 -14.16
N ARG A 262 5.58 -1.57 -13.58
CA ARG A 262 6.82 -2.35 -13.54
C ARG A 262 7.22 -2.77 -14.95
N LEU A 263 8.48 -2.51 -15.35
CA LEU A 263 9.03 -2.80 -16.67
C LEU A 263 9.87 -4.07 -16.67
N THR A 264 10.68 -4.29 -15.62
CA THR A 264 11.55 -5.47 -15.50
C THR A 264 10.94 -6.52 -14.54
N ASP A 265 11.11 -7.79 -14.88
CA ASP A 265 10.58 -8.91 -14.08
C ASP A 265 11.61 -9.46 -13.08
N THR A 266 12.89 -9.21 -13.35
CA THR A 266 13.98 -9.69 -12.50
C THR A 266 14.66 -8.50 -11.83
N PRO A 267 14.79 -8.54 -10.50
CA PRO A 267 15.53 -7.52 -9.77
C PRO A 267 17.01 -7.53 -10.12
N ASP A 268 17.65 -6.38 -9.96
CA ASP A 268 19.11 -6.24 -10.01
C ASP A 268 19.80 -6.73 -8.72
N ALA A 269 21.10 -6.48 -8.61
CA ALA A 269 21.90 -6.85 -7.44
C ALA A 269 21.49 -6.11 -6.15
N ASN A 270 20.83 -4.96 -6.26
CA ASN A 270 20.34 -4.15 -5.15
C ASN A 270 18.90 -4.51 -4.76
N GLN A 271 18.31 -5.52 -5.40
CA GLN A 271 16.88 -5.88 -5.27
C GLN A 271 15.95 -4.76 -5.75
N GLU A 272 16.36 -4.05 -6.79
CA GLU A 272 15.55 -3.03 -7.43
C GLU A 272 15.08 -3.47 -8.82
N VAL A 273 13.92 -3.00 -9.22
CA VAL A 273 13.36 -3.16 -10.55
C VAL A 273 13.10 -1.80 -11.18
N THR A 274 13.10 -1.75 -12.50
CA THR A 274 12.74 -0.53 -13.24
C THR A 274 11.22 -0.48 -13.37
N ALA A 275 10.63 0.68 -13.06
CA ALA A 275 9.23 0.99 -13.30
C ALA A 275 9.10 2.31 -14.08
N SER A 276 8.01 2.47 -14.82
CA SER A 276 7.61 3.73 -15.44
C SER A 276 6.55 4.39 -14.57
N VAL A 277 6.68 5.68 -14.31
CA VAL A 277 5.63 6.47 -13.67
C VAL A 277 4.49 6.67 -14.66
N SER A 278 3.34 6.06 -14.41
CA SER A 278 2.16 6.11 -15.28
C SER A 278 1.28 7.32 -14.98
N ALA A 279 1.20 7.72 -13.69
CA ALA A 279 0.55 8.95 -13.25
C ALA A 279 1.19 9.45 -11.96
N SER A 280 1.36 10.75 -11.82
CA SER A 280 1.88 11.38 -10.59
C SER A 280 1.26 12.76 -10.42
N LYS A 281 1.05 13.13 -9.15
CA LYS A 281 0.58 14.45 -8.75
C LYS A 281 1.68 15.50 -8.76
N LYS A 282 2.93 15.06 -8.93
CA LYS A 282 4.14 15.91 -8.91
C LYS A 282 4.85 15.88 -10.25
N THR A 283 5.72 16.85 -10.46
CA THR A 283 6.53 16.99 -11.68
C THR A 283 7.93 16.45 -11.54
N ASP A 284 8.46 16.36 -10.32
CA ASP A 284 9.81 15.83 -10.05
C ASP A 284 9.94 14.35 -10.43
N CYS A 285 8.94 13.52 -10.05
CA CYS A 285 8.73 12.17 -10.53
C CYS A 285 7.54 12.12 -11.50
N GLY A 286 7.52 12.96 -12.52
CA GLY A 286 6.39 13.11 -13.43
C GLY A 286 6.12 11.87 -14.28
N ALA A 287 4.89 11.76 -14.80
CA ALA A 287 4.48 10.68 -15.68
C ALA A 287 5.42 10.55 -16.90
N GLY A 288 5.72 9.31 -17.28
CA GLY A 288 6.66 8.95 -18.35
C GLY A 288 8.11 8.76 -17.88
N LYS A 289 8.49 9.21 -16.70
CA LYS A 289 9.83 8.94 -16.15
C LYS A 289 9.99 7.47 -15.77
N GLN A 290 11.21 6.97 -15.92
CA GLN A 290 11.61 5.67 -15.38
C GLN A 290 12.26 5.86 -14.02
N VAL A 291 11.92 4.99 -13.09
CA VAL A 291 12.40 4.99 -11.71
C VAL A 291 12.94 3.63 -11.33
N SER A 292 13.93 3.61 -10.48
CA SER A 292 14.39 2.41 -9.78
C SER A 292 13.62 2.30 -8.46
N ILE A 293 13.03 1.13 -8.19
CA ILE A 293 12.22 0.89 -7.01
C ILE A 293 12.56 -0.47 -6.40
N SER A 294 12.61 -0.54 -5.07
CA SER A 294 12.90 -1.78 -4.37
C SER A 294 11.74 -2.79 -4.50
N VAL A 295 12.07 -4.07 -4.51
CA VAL A 295 11.05 -5.14 -4.48
C VAL A 295 10.26 -5.12 -3.18
N ASP A 296 10.87 -4.70 -2.06
CA ASP A 296 10.18 -4.53 -0.78
C ASP A 296 9.05 -3.48 -0.89
N ASP A 297 9.34 -2.30 -1.46
CA ASP A 297 8.33 -1.25 -1.64
C ASP A 297 7.21 -1.70 -2.58
N LEU A 298 7.55 -2.37 -3.69
CA LEU A 298 6.54 -2.94 -4.59
C LEU A 298 5.68 -4.00 -3.89
N GLN A 299 6.28 -4.82 -3.03
CA GLN A 299 5.53 -5.82 -2.29
C GLN A 299 4.62 -5.18 -1.24
N GLU A 300 5.04 -4.10 -0.59
CA GLU A 300 4.17 -3.37 0.33
C GLU A 300 3.02 -2.65 -0.41
N MET A 301 3.28 -2.05 -1.58
CA MET A 301 2.21 -1.51 -2.44
C MET A 301 1.20 -2.59 -2.82
N HIS A 302 1.68 -3.78 -3.17
CA HIS A 302 0.82 -4.91 -3.50
C HIS A 302 0.01 -5.38 -2.28
N ASN A 303 0.63 -5.47 -1.11
CA ASN A 303 -0.04 -5.82 0.14
C ASN A 303 -1.17 -4.84 0.46
N HIS A 304 -0.87 -3.55 0.35
CA HIS A 304 -1.86 -2.50 0.58
C HIS A 304 -3.01 -2.56 -0.43
N PHE A 305 -2.70 -2.81 -1.70
CA PHE A 305 -3.71 -3.00 -2.75
C PHE A 305 -4.66 -4.16 -2.41
N GLU A 306 -4.15 -5.33 -2.02
CA GLU A 306 -4.97 -6.49 -1.64
C GLU A 306 -5.82 -6.22 -0.39
N GLU A 307 -5.24 -5.56 0.60
CA GLU A 307 -5.96 -5.19 1.82
C GLU A 307 -7.11 -4.22 1.52
N GLN A 308 -6.87 -3.18 0.72
CA GLN A 308 -7.90 -2.25 0.29
C GLN A 308 -8.96 -2.91 -0.59
N LEU A 309 -8.56 -3.84 -1.45
CA LEU A 309 -9.49 -4.64 -2.25
C LEU A 309 -10.44 -5.45 -1.35
N ASN A 310 -9.89 -6.10 -0.32
CA ASN A 310 -10.69 -6.86 0.64
C ASN A 310 -11.66 -5.95 1.43
N ASN A 311 -11.22 -4.76 1.84
CA ASN A 311 -12.07 -3.75 2.48
C ASN A 311 -13.17 -3.26 1.54
N GLY A 312 -12.87 -3.03 0.27
CA GLY A 312 -13.84 -2.66 -0.75
C GLY A 312 -14.86 -3.77 -1.00
N MET A 313 -14.42 -5.03 -1.08
CA MET A 313 -15.32 -6.20 -1.19
C MET A 313 -16.25 -6.31 0.01
N LYS A 314 -15.77 -6.04 1.22
CA LYS A 314 -16.60 -5.99 2.43
C LYS A 314 -17.67 -4.89 2.31
N ALA A 315 -17.29 -3.69 1.90
CA ALA A 315 -18.23 -2.59 1.71
C ALA A 315 -19.30 -2.92 0.64
N LEU A 316 -18.92 -3.61 -0.43
CA LEU A 316 -19.85 -4.10 -1.45
C LEU A 316 -20.80 -5.17 -0.91
N ALA A 317 -20.30 -6.11 -0.10
CA ALA A 317 -21.12 -7.15 0.52
C ALA A 317 -22.20 -6.56 1.46
N GLU A 318 -21.86 -5.49 2.17
CA GLU A 318 -22.78 -4.78 3.06
C GLU A 318 -23.84 -3.95 2.31
N LYS A 319 -23.49 -3.40 1.13
CA LYS A 319 -24.31 -2.45 0.38
C LYS A 319 -25.04 -3.04 -0.84
N GLN A 320 -24.77 -4.29 -1.20
CA GLN A 320 -25.38 -4.94 -2.37
C GLN A 320 -26.92 -4.92 -2.30
N GLY A 321 -27.57 -4.72 -3.45
CA GLY A 321 -29.03 -4.61 -3.52
C GLY A 321 -29.63 -3.30 -2.99
N THR A 322 -28.77 -2.33 -2.57
CA THR A 322 -29.20 -1.01 -2.10
C THR A 322 -28.61 0.09 -2.98
N GLY A 323 -29.22 1.27 -3.00
CA GLY A 323 -28.67 2.44 -3.67
C GLY A 323 -28.38 2.25 -5.17
N GLY A 324 -29.09 1.39 -5.87
CA GLY A 324 -28.87 1.07 -7.28
C GLY A 324 -27.78 0.02 -7.54
N LEU A 325 -27.06 -0.43 -6.50
CA LEU A 325 -26.10 -1.51 -6.62
C LEU A 325 -26.83 -2.84 -6.86
N PRO A 326 -26.48 -3.63 -7.90
CA PRO A 326 -27.10 -4.92 -8.14
C PRO A 326 -26.96 -5.86 -6.94
N LYS A 327 -27.98 -6.67 -6.71
CA LYS A 327 -27.92 -7.70 -5.68
C LYS A 327 -26.84 -8.72 -6.07
N ALA A 328 -25.92 -8.97 -5.15
CA ALA A 328 -24.92 -10.00 -5.31
C ALA A 328 -25.55 -11.40 -5.04
N PRO A 329 -24.98 -12.46 -5.59
CA PRO A 329 -25.33 -13.81 -5.20
C PRO A 329 -24.97 -14.06 -3.72
N ASP A 330 -24.31 -15.10 -3.38
CA ASP A 330 -23.89 -15.40 -2.02
C ASP A 330 -22.70 -14.54 -1.59
N THR A 331 -22.85 -13.72 -0.54
CA THR A 331 -21.79 -12.93 0.11
C THR A 331 -21.19 -13.60 1.35
N GLY A 332 -21.55 -14.89 1.58
CA GLY A 332 -21.03 -15.66 2.70
C GLY A 332 -19.49 -15.77 2.63
N THR A 333 -18.89 -15.91 3.80
CA THR A 333 -17.43 -16.03 3.92
C THR A 333 -17.06 -17.37 4.53
N THR A 334 -15.90 -17.89 4.12
CA THR A 334 -15.23 -19.03 4.74
C THR A 334 -13.93 -18.56 5.33
N ALA A 335 -13.66 -18.88 6.60
CA ALA A 335 -12.39 -18.55 7.23
C ALA A 335 -11.22 -19.16 6.44
N SER A 336 -10.13 -18.44 6.35
CA SER A 336 -8.89 -18.99 5.79
C SER A 336 -8.34 -20.11 6.70
N ASP A 337 -7.44 -20.91 6.16
CA ASP A 337 -6.77 -21.96 6.93
C ASP A 337 -5.79 -21.38 7.98
N VAL A 338 -5.47 -20.09 7.90
CA VAL A 338 -4.68 -19.34 8.89
C VAL A 338 -5.58 -18.31 9.57
N PRO A 339 -6.06 -18.56 10.80
CA PRO A 339 -6.96 -17.64 11.48
C PRO A 339 -6.24 -16.36 11.90
N LEU A 340 -6.98 -15.25 11.95
CA LEU A 340 -6.45 -13.96 12.39
C LEU A 340 -6.05 -14.05 13.89
N PRO A 341 -4.81 -13.70 14.27
CA PRO A 341 -4.42 -13.64 15.66
C PRO A 341 -4.97 -12.38 16.35
N PRO A 342 -4.98 -12.35 17.70
CA PRO A 342 -5.25 -11.10 18.41
C PRO A 342 -4.13 -10.08 18.13
N PRO A 343 -4.41 -8.77 18.26
CA PRO A 343 -3.40 -7.73 18.15
C PRO A 343 -2.27 -7.92 19.17
N ASP A 344 -1.02 -7.64 18.74
CA ASP A 344 0.09 -7.50 19.67
C ASP A 344 -0.07 -6.19 20.46
N THR A 345 -0.44 -6.31 21.72
CA THR A 345 -0.66 -5.16 22.61
C THR A 345 0.62 -4.38 22.95
N ASN A 346 1.80 -4.95 22.68
CA ASN A 346 3.08 -4.27 22.84
C ASN A 346 3.49 -3.45 21.61
N ALA A 347 2.78 -3.56 20.49
CA ALA A 347 3.18 -2.92 19.24
C ALA A 347 3.38 -1.40 19.38
N ALA A 348 2.48 -0.69 20.06
CA ALA A 348 2.62 0.75 20.30
C ALA A 348 3.91 1.09 21.06
N LYS A 349 4.23 0.31 22.08
CA LYS A 349 5.47 0.48 22.85
C LYS A 349 6.72 0.20 22.02
N ASP A 350 6.70 -0.90 21.27
CA ASP A 350 7.83 -1.30 20.41
C ASP A 350 8.13 -0.24 19.34
N LEU A 351 7.09 0.36 18.74
CA LEU A 351 7.21 1.46 17.79
C LEU A 351 7.80 2.72 18.44
N THR A 352 7.32 3.08 19.64
CA THR A 352 7.83 4.25 20.38
C THR A 352 9.29 4.05 20.80
N ASP A 353 9.64 2.88 21.31
CA ASP A 353 11.02 2.55 21.70
C ASP A 353 11.97 2.57 20.49
N GLN A 354 11.50 2.11 19.34
CA GLN A 354 12.27 2.16 18.09
C GLN A 354 12.54 3.61 17.67
N GLN A 355 11.53 4.45 17.72
CA GLN A 355 11.67 5.87 17.36
C GLN A 355 12.68 6.57 18.29
N ALA A 356 12.56 6.38 19.61
CA ALA A 356 13.51 6.93 20.57
C ALA A 356 14.95 6.45 20.33
N THR A 357 15.12 5.17 19.96
CA THR A 357 16.44 4.62 19.64
C THR A 357 17.01 5.24 18.34
N ALA A 358 16.17 5.49 17.35
CA ALA A 358 16.58 6.15 16.11
C ALA A 358 17.01 7.60 16.38
N ASP A 359 16.24 8.36 17.17
CA ASP A 359 16.58 9.74 17.57
C ASP A 359 17.95 9.80 18.24
N GLN A 360 18.21 8.89 19.19
CA GLN A 360 19.51 8.80 19.86
C GLN A 360 20.65 8.47 18.88
N THR A 361 20.43 7.55 17.94
CA THR A 361 21.42 7.17 16.94
C THR A 361 21.76 8.36 16.02
N GLU A 362 20.75 9.07 15.54
CA GLU A 362 20.95 10.23 14.69
C GLU A 362 21.67 11.38 15.42
N GLN A 363 21.37 11.58 16.71
CA GLN A 363 22.05 12.56 17.51
C GLN A 363 23.53 12.21 17.71
N GLN A 364 23.85 10.95 18.01
CA GLN A 364 25.22 10.47 18.13
C GLN A 364 26.01 10.66 16.84
N VAL A 365 25.44 10.31 15.69
CA VAL A 365 26.09 10.52 14.37
C VAL A 365 26.35 12.01 14.11
N LYS A 366 25.43 12.91 14.47
CA LYS A 366 25.63 14.36 14.33
C LYS A 366 26.74 14.88 15.22
N GLU A 367 26.84 14.39 16.46
CA GLU A 367 27.89 14.78 17.42
C GLU A 367 29.27 14.28 16.95
N GLU A 368 29.35 13.03 16.47
CA GLU A 368 30.60 12.45 15.94
C GLU A 368 31.08 13.19 14.68
N THR A 369 30.18 13.53 13.75
CA THR A 369 30.52 14.28 12.54
C THR A 369 30.96 15.70 12.84
N ALA A 370 30.35 16.35 13.84
CA ALA A 370 30.74 17.68 14.29
C ALA A 370 32.15 17.65 14.94
N ALA A 371 32.43 16.65 15.79
CA ALA A 371 33.73 16.48 16.44
C ALA A 371 34.87 16.16 15.44
N ASP A 372 34.58 15.47 14.35
CA ASP A 372 35.55 15.15 13.30
C ASP A 372 35.84 16.35 12.37
N SER A 373 34.84 17.24 12.18
CA SER A 373 35.03 18.49 11.45
C SER A 373 35.92 19.49 12.21
N ASP A 374 35.77 19.55 13.54
CA ASP A 374 36.62 20.41 14.42
C ASP A 374 38.08 19.93 14.48
N LYS A 375 38.33 18.63 14.35
CA LYS A 375 39.71 18.08 14.33
C LYS A 375 40.46 18.30 13.01
N ARG A 376 39.75 18.66 11.96
CA ARG A 376 40.34 18.90 10.61
C ARG A 376 40.58 20.39 10.31
N GLN A 377 40.19 21.30 11.19
CA GLN A 377 40.54 22.72 11.21
C GLN A 377 41.73 22.96 12.12
#